data_4e3748df1b6303addefeec4fc51d285c
#
_entry.id   4e3748df1b6303addefeec4fc51d285c
#
_cell.length_a   1.000
_cell.length_b   1.000
_cell.length_c   1.000
_cell.angle_alpha   90.00
_cell.angle_beta   90.00
_cell.angle_gamma   90.00
#
_symmetry.space_group_name_H-M   'P 1'
#
loop_
_entity.id
_entity.type
_entity.pdbx_description
1 polymer ?
#
loop_
_entity_poly.entity_id
_entity_poly.type
_entity_poly.pdbx_seq_one_letter_code
_entity_poly.pdbx_strand_id
1 'polypeptide(L)'
;MVAFKDFTASFPKHNLASQAHFWEGESYFSLKDYARAALAYQEIISNFPGSSKLQSAMLKQGISLYNANKKSAGRDRLQELVKRYPSSPEATRAKQFLANNK
;
A
#
# COMPACT_ATOMS: atom_id res chain seq x y z
N MET A 1 3.95 -20.25 -22.98
CA MET A 1 3.64 -18.83 -23.03
C MET A 1 2.17 -18.53 -23.22
N VAL A 2 1.48 -19.38 -23.96
CA VAL A 2 0.04 -19.15 -24.11
C VAL A 2 -0.65 -19.16 -22.75
N ALA A 3 -0.33 -20.13 -21.92
CA ALA A 3 -0.92 -20.23 -20.58
C ALA A 3 -0.60 -18.99 -19.75
N PHE A 4 0.62 -18.51 -19.84
CA PHE A 4 1.00 -17.32 -19.12
C PHE A 4 0.24 -16.09 -19.65
N LYS A 5 0.10 -16.00 -20.96
CA LYS A 5 -0.60 -14.91 -21.56
C LYS A 5 -2.07 -14.90 -21.13
N ASP A 6 -2.71 -16.07 -21.14
CA ASP A 6 -4.10 -16.17 -20.71
C ASP A 6 -4.22 -15.80 -19.23
N PHE A 7 -3.27 -16.23 -18.44
CA PHE A 7 -3.25 -15.93 -17.04
C PHE A 7 -3.22 -14.41 -16.81
N THR A 8 -2.36 -13.71 -17.55
CA THR A 8 -2.26 -12.26 -17.40
C THR A 8 -3.48 -11.56 -17.95
N ALA A 9 -4.11 -12.11 -18.98
CA ALA A 9 -5.27 -11.48 -19.58
C ALA A 9 -6.49 -11.54 -18.68
N SER A 10 -6.61 -12.58 -17.86
CA SER A 10 -7.79 -12.76 -17.01
C SER A 10 -7.81 -11.80 -15.85
N PHE A 11 -6.81 -11.82 -14.99
CA PHE A 11 -6.71 -10.91 -13.88
C PHE A 11 -5.40 -11.04 -13.14
N PRO A 12 -4.75 -12.17 -13.16
CA PRO A 12 -3.49 -12.33 -12.41
C PRO A 12 -2.41 -11.35 -12.82
N LYS A 13 -2.53 -10.78 -14.01
CA LYS A 13 -1.59 -9.75 -14.42
C LYS A 13 -1.59 -8.59 -13.45
N HIS A 14 -2.78 -8.17 -13.03
CA HIS A 14 -2.89 -7.09 -12.04
C HIS A 14 -2.30 -7.52 -10.72
N ASN A 15 -2.58 -8.75 -10.31
CA ASN A 15 -2.04 -9.25 -9.06
C ASN A 15 -0.52 -9.38 -9.10
N LEU A 16 0.02 -9.87 -10.22
CA LEU A 16 1.47 -10.01 -10.32
C LEU A 16 2.15 -8.65 -10.29
N ALA A 17 1.62 -7.70 -11.04
CA ALA A 17 2.21 -6.37 -11.07
C ALA A 17 2.09 -5.68 -9.72
N SER A 18 0.92 -5.78 -9.09
CA SER A 18 0.72 -5.13 -7.80
C SER A 18 1.59 -5.78 -6.73
N GLN A 19 1.77 -7.09 -6.78
CA GLN A 19 2.65 -7.77 -5.84
C GLN A 19 4.10 -7.34 -6.03
N ALA A 20 4.53 -7.15 -7.28
CA ALA A 20 5.88 -6.67 -7.53
C ALA A 20 6.11 -5.29 -6.93
N HIS A 21 5.14 -4.39 -7.12
CA HIS A 21 5.22 -3.06 -6.52
C HIS A 21 5.17 -3.13 -5.00
N PHE A 22 4.38 -4.05 -4.46
CA PHE A 22 4.29 -4.22 -3.02
C PHE A 22 5.65 -4.65 -2.44
N TRP A 23 6.29 -5.64 -3.06
CA TRP A 23 7.59 -6.09 -2.59
C TRP A 23 8.66 -5.03 -2.75
N GLU A 24 8.56 -4.24 -3.82
CA GLU A 24 9.44 -3.10 -4.00
C GLU A 24 9.29 -2.12 -2.85
N GLY A 25 8.04 -1.80 -2.50
CA GLY A 25 7.77 -0.93 -1.36
C GLY A 25 8.30 -1.51 -0.06
N GLU A 26 8.10 -2.81 0.15
CA GLU A 26 8.60 -3.47 1.36
C GLU A 26 10.12 -3.43 1.43
N SER A 27 10.79 -3.58 0.31
CA SER A 27 12.25 -3.51 0.25
C SER A 27 12.75 -2.13 0.65
N TYR A 28 12.15 -1.09 0.06
CA TYR A 28 12.52 0.27 0.44
C TYR A 28 12.19 0.56 1.90
N PHE A 29 11.06 0.06 2.37
CA PHE A 29 10.64 0.25 3.75
C PHE A 29 11.68 -0.37 4.70
N SER A 30 12.16 -1.57 4.38
CA SER A 30 13.19 -2.24 5.17
C SER A 30 14.49 -1.45 5.21
N LEU A 31 14.80 -0.78 4.12
CA LEU A 31 16.00 0.05 4.03
C LEU A 31 15.79 1.43 4.65
N LYS A 32 14.60 1.69 5.17
CA LYS A 32 14.21 2.97 5.71
C LYS A 32 14.22 4.09 4.67
N ASP A 33 14.10 3.71 3.41
CA ASP A 33 13.93 4.66 2.31
C ASP A 33 12.43 4.90 2.15
N TYR A 34 11.88 5.65 3.08
CA TYR A 34 10.45 5.80 3.19
C TYR A 34 9.83 6.57 2.02
N ALA A 35 10.57 7.51 1.46
CA ALA A 35 10.06 8.26 0.32
C ALA A 35 9.83 7.34 -0.88
N ARG A 36 10.78 6.46 -1.17
CA ARG A 36 10.64 5.52 -2.29
C ARG A 36 9.62 4.43 -1.98
N ALA A 37 9.57 4.01 -0.72
CA ALA A 37 8.55 3.05 -0.33
C ALA A 37 7.16 3.61 -0.59
N ALA A 38 6.93 4.86 -0.22
CA ALA A 38 5.64 5.50 -0.44
C ALA A 38 5.29 5.56 -1.93
N LEU A 39 6.27 5.80 -2.80
CA LEU A 39 6.02 5.84 -4.24
C LEU A 39 5.62 4.47 -4.78
N ALA A 40 6.29 3.41 -4.32
CA ALA A 40 5.95 2.06 -4.75
C ALA A 40 4.54 1.68 -4.33
N TYR A 41 4.18 1.98 -3.09
CA TYR A 41 2.82 1.70 -2.63
C TYR A 41 1.79 2.56 -3.36
N GLN A 42 2.14 3.79 -3.70
CA GLN A 42 1.23 4.67 -4.45
C GLN A 42 0.87 4.06 -5.79
N GLU A 43 1.81 3.38 -6.42
CA GLU A 43 1.56 2.73 -7.70
C GLU A 43 0.40 1.74 -7.59
N ILE A 44 0.35 0.97 -6.50
CA ILE A 44 -0.73 0.02 -6.27
C ILE A 44 -2.04 0.76 -6.07
N ILE A 45 -2.04 1.81 -5.27
CA ILE A 45 -3.25 2.53 -4.93
C ILE A 45 -3.85 3.20 -6.16
N SER A 46 -3.00 3.78 -7.01
CA SER A 46 -3.45 4.53 -8.19
C SER A 46 -3.83 3.63 -9.34
N ASN A 47 -3.05 2.57 -9.59
CA ASN A 47 -3.18 1.80 -10.82
C ASN A 47 -3.75 0.41 -10.63
N PHE A 48 -3.83 -0.07 -9.40
CA PHE A 48 -4.33 -1.41 -9.12
C PHE A 48 -5.33 -1.40 -7.96
N PRO A 49 -6.41 -0.62 -8.09
CA PRO A 49 -7.36 -0.48 -6.97
C PRO A 49 -8.10 -1.77 -6.63
N GLY A 50 -8.09 -2.74 -7.53
CA GLY A 50 -8.69 -4.05 -7.25
C GLY A 50 -7.72 -5.06 -6.70
N SER A 51 -6.49 -4.66 -6.41
CA SER A 51 -5.46 -5.58 -5.94
C SER A 51 -5.77 -6.08 -4.53
N SER A 52 -5.40 -7.33 -4.29
CA SER A 52 -5.46 -7.89 -2.94
C SER A 52 -4.50 -7.20 -1.97
N LYS A 53 -3.56 -6.41 -2.50
CA LYS A 53 -2.59 -5.68 -1.68
C LYS A 53 -3.01 -4.24 -1.39
N LEU A 54 -4.21 -3.84 -1.82
CA LEU A 54 -4.60 -2.45 -1.72
C LEU A 54 -4.57 -1.92 -0.28
N GLN A 55 -5.24 -2.63 0.65
CA GLN A 55 -5.28 -2.15 2.02
C GLN A 55 -3.90 -2.14 2.67
N SER A 56 -3.10 -3.18 2.39
CA SER A 56 -1.73 -3.21 2.89
C SER A 56 -0.90 -2.07 2.34
N ALA A 57 -1.08 -1.75 1.06
CA ALA A 57 -0.36 -0.65 0.44
C ALA A 57 -0.76 0.68 1.06
N MET A 58 -2.05 0.87 1.33
CA MET A 58 -2.52 2.08 1.97
C MET A 58 -1.93 2.25 3.36
N LEU A 59 -1.91 1.17 4.13
CA LEU A 59 -1.34 1.19 5.47
C LEU A 59 0.14 1.55 5.43
N LYS A 60 0.88 0.82 4.61
CA LYS A 60 2.33 1.02 4.55
C LYS A 60 2.70 2.36 3.95
N GLN A 61 1.92 2.84 2.96
CA GLN A 61 2.18 4.16 2.42
C GLN A 61 1.97 5.23 3.47
N GLY A 62 0.88 5.12 4.24
CA GLY A 62 0.62 6.09 5.28
C GLY A 62 1.76 6.16 6.29
N ILE A 63 2.24 5.00 6.72
CA ILE A 63 3.37 4.94 7.66
C ILE A 63 4.65 5.47 7.00
N SER A 64 4.88 5.11 5.74
CA SER A 64 6.06 5.59 5.01
C SER A 64 6.06 7.10 4.87
N LEU A 65 4.91 7.67 4.50
CA LEU A 65 4.80 9.12 4.39
C LEU A 65 5.06 9.80 5.73
N TYR A 66 4.50 9.26 6.79
CA TYR A 66 4.72 9.79 8.13
C TYR A 66 6.21 9.79 8.47
N ASN A 67 6.88 8.67 8.20
CA ASN A 67 8.30 8.53 8.52
C ASN A 67 9.20 9.33 7.57
N ALA A 68 8.68 9.71 6.40
CA ALA A 68 9.41 10.54 5.45
C ALA A 68 9.19 12.03 5.72
N ASN A 69 8.72 12.39 6.90
CA ASN A 69 8.43 13.76 7.30
C ASN A 69 7.24 14.39 6.58
N LYS A 70 6.37 13.55 6.04
CA LYS A 70 5.12 14.01 5.44
C LYS A 70 3.98 13.52 6.33
N LYS A 71 3.98 14.01 7.56
CA LYS A 71 3.09 13.49 8.58
C LYS A 71 1.63 13.71 8.26
N SER A 72 1.28 14.89 7.75
CA SER A 72 -0.09 15.20 7.40
C SER A 72 -0.60 14.27 6.31
N ALA A 73 0.19 14.10 5.25
CA ALA A 73 -0.18 13.21 4.15
C ALA A 73 -0.30 11.77 4.63
N GLY A 74 0.61 11.35 5.51
CA GLY A 74 0.55 10.01 6.07
C GLY A 74 -0.70 9.78 6.88
N ARG A 75 -1.04 10.72 7.75
CA ARG A 75 -2.28 10.63 8.54
C ARG A 75 -3.50 10.57 7.64
N ASP A 76 -3.53 11.42 6.60
CA ASP A 76 -4.67 11.43 5.68
C ASP A 76 -4.86 10.09 5.01
N ARG A 77 -3.76 9.47 4.59
CA ARG A 77 -3.86 8.15 3.95
C ARG A 77 -4.37 7.09 4.92
N LEU A 78 -3.89 7.13 6.16
CA LEU A 78 -4.34 6.17 7.16
C LEU A 78 -5.81 6.39 7.52
N GLN A 79 -6.24 7.64 7.62
CA GLN A 79 -7.64 7.96 7.88
C GLN A 79 -8.53 7.49 6.73
N GLU A 80 -8.06 7.64 5.51
CA GLU A 80 -8.79 7.16 4.34
C GLU A 80 -8.96 5.65 4.39
N LEU A 81 -7.91 4.93 4.78
CA LEU A 81 -7.98 3.48 4.92
C LEU A 81 -9.05 3.07 5.93
N VAL A 82 -9.05 3.71 7.09
CA VAL A 82 -10.03 3.43 8.13
C VAL A 82 -11.45 3.73 7.64
N LYS A 83 -11.60 4.84 6.92
CA LYS A 83 -12.92 5.26 6.45
C LYS A 83 -13.45 4.32 5.38
N ARG A 84 -12.60 3.90 4.44
CA ARG A 84 -13.04 3.08 3.31
C ARG A 84 -13.13 1.59 3.65
N TYR A 85 -12.29 1.10 4.52
CA TYR A 85 -12.19 -0.32 4.83
C TYR A 85 -12.15 -0.54 6.35
N PRO A 86 -13.19 -0.10 7.06
CA PRO A 86 -13.15 -0.08 8.54
C PRO A 86 -13.05 -1.46 9.18
N SER A 87 -13.45 -2.50 8.47
CA SER A 87 -13.42 -3.86 9.02
C SER A 87 -12.12 -4.60 8.74
N SER A 88 -11.21 -4.00 7.98
CA SER A 88 -9.98 -4.68 7.63
C SER A 88 -8.99 -4.70 8.79
N PRO A 89 -8.14 -5.73 8.86
CA PRO A 89 -7.05 -5.73 9.86
C PRO A 89 -6.12 -4.54 9.69
N GLU A 90 -5.93 -4.10 8.44
CA GLU A 90 -5.09 -2.95 8.16
C GLU A 90 -5.67 -1.67 8.77
N ALA A 91 -7.00 -1.54 8.75
CA ALA A 91 -7.64 -0.39 9.38
C ALA A 91 -7.39 -0.37 10.87
N THR A 92 -7.42 -1.53 11.52
CA THR A 92 -7.11 -1.64 12.94
C THR A 92 -5.70 -1.15 13.22
N ARG A 93 -4.75 -1.57 12.40
CA ARG A 93 -3.37 -1.13 12.56
C ARG A 93 -3.23 0.36 12.31
N ALA A 94 -3.96 0.88 11.33
CA ALA A 94 -3.94 2.31 11.05
C ALA A 94 -4.45 3.11 12.24
N LYS A 95 -5.52 2.66 12.87
CA LYS A 95 -6.06 3.31 14.06
C LYS A 95 -5.03 3.32 15.19
N GLN A 96 -4.35 2.20 15.38
CA GLN A 96 -3.32 2.10 16.42
C GLN A 96 -2.17 3.06 16.14
N PHE A 97 -1.74 3.12 14.91
CA PHE A 97 -0.66 4.03 14.53
C PHE A 97 -1.08 5.48 14.77
N LEU A 98 -2.29 5.84 14.34
CA LEU A 98 -2.80 7.20 14.52
C LEU A 98 -2.90 7.57 15.99
N ALA A 99 -3.33 6.62 16.83
CA ALA A 99 -3.44 6.88 18.26
C ALA A 99 -2.08 7.08 18.91
N ASN A 100 -1.06 6.36 18.45
CA ASN A 100 0.27 6.40 19.03
C ASN A 100 1.14 7.52 18.47
N ASN A 101 0.72 8.14 17.37
CA ASN A 101 1.54 9.14 16.66
C ASN A 101 0.72 10.38 16.35
N LYS A 102 0.12 10.95 17.36
CA LYS A 102 -0.70 12.15 17.21
C LYS A 102 0.10 13.40 16.89
#